data_3bada83b206d3ce293f2416a5570bd55
#
_entry.id   3bada83b206d3ce293f2416a5570bd55
#
_cell.length_a   1.000
_cell.length_b   1.000
_cell.length_c   1.000
_cell.angle_alpha   90.00
_cell.angle_beta   90.00
_cell.angle_gamma   90.00
#
_symmetry.space_group_name_H-M   'P 1'
#
loop_
_entity.id
_entity.type
_entity.pdbx_description
1 polymer ?
#
loop_
_entity_poly.entity_id
_entity_poly.type
_entity_poly.pdbx_seq_one_letter_code
_entity_poly.pdbx_strand_id
1 'polypeptide(L)'
;MSDISYGSWYSMSDLAITKTIGQFIKHHRLLQNKTQNEVALSANISRSTLSLLERGQTVTLATLIQVVRVLELLHIFEQFKITPTVSPMQIAREDQQKMKRASKKHKKDATNPSTW
;
A
#
# COMPACT_ATOMS: atom_id res chain seq x y z
N MET A 1 -13.42 8.53 -22.64
CA MET A 1 -14.20 8.99 -21.58
C MET A 1 -13.39 9.57 -20.52
N SER A 2 -13.60 10.76 -20.34
CA SER A 2 -12.80 11.52 -19.37
C SER A 2 -13.42 11.51 -18.00
N ASP A 3 -14.32 10.60 -17.75
CA ASP A 3 -15.07 10.68 -16.52
C ASP A 3 -14.35 10.19 -15.31
N ILE A 4 -13.15 9.68 -15.50
CA ILE A 4 -12.31 9.35 -14.39
C ILE A 4 -11.61 10.62 -13.98
N SER A 5 -12.37 11.58 -13.50
CA SER A 5 -11.78 12.78 -12.94
C SER A 5 -11.59 12.58 -11.46
N TYR A 6 -10.64 13.29 -10.89
CA TYR A 6 -10.43 13.27 -9.45
C TYR A 6 -11.70 13.64 -8.69
N GLY A 7 -12.55 14.48 -9.28
CA GLY A 7 -13.80 14.87 -8.66
C GLY A 7 -14.74 13.70 -8.44
N SER A 8 -14.71 12.69 -9.32
CA SER A 8 -15.56 11.52 -9.16
C SER A 8 -15.24 10.75 -7.87
N TRP A 9 -13.97 10.53 -7.57
CA TRP A 9 -13.56 9.87 -6.35
C TRP A 9 -13.93 10.67 -5.12
N TYR A 10 -13.68 11.97 -5.14
CA TYR A 10 -13.96 12.82 -4.00
C TYR A 10 -15.44 12.95 -3.70
N SER A 11 -16.29 12.74 -4.69
CA SER A 11 -17.73 12.78 -4.48
C SER A 11 -18.32 11.46 -4.00
N MET A 12 -17.52 10.38 -3.99
CA MET A 12 -17.98 9.07 -3.56
C MET A 12 -17.95 8.95 -2.04
N SER A 13 -18.94 8.26 -1.49
CA SER A 13 -18.93 7.89 -0.08
C SER A 13 -17.86 6.83 0.18
N ASP A 14 -17.49 6.66 1.44
CA ASP A 14 -16.55 5.61 1.83
C ASP A 14 -17.07 4.24 1.41
N LEU A 15 -18.36 3.99 1.57
CA LEU A 15 -18.96 2.72 1.17
C LEU A 15 -18.85 2.52 -0.33
N ALA A 16 -19.09 3.57 -1.12
CA ALA A 16 -18.97 3.47 -2.58
C ALA A 16 -17.52 3.16 -3.00
N ILE A 17 -16.54 3.74 -2.31
CA ILE A 17 -15.13 3.48 -2.58
C ILE A 17 -14.78 2.04 -2.23
N THR A 18 -15.21 1.53 -1.07
CA THR A 18 -14.91 0.15 -0.70
C THR A 18 -15.57 -0.85 -1.64
N LYS A 19 -16.77 -0.55 -2.11
CA LYS A 19 -17.43 -1.39 -3.12
C LYS A 19 -16.68 -1.39 -4.45
N THR A 20 -16.15 -0.25 -4.84
CA THR A 20 -15.36 -0.14 -6.06
C THR A 20 -14.08 -0.98 -5.95
N ILE A 21 -13.43 -0.95 -4.79
CA ILE A 21 -12.26 -1.78 -4.54
C ILE A 21 -12.62 -3.27 -4.60
N GLY A 22 -13.74 -3.65 -3.97
CA GLY A 22 -14.21 -5.03 -4.01
C GLY A 22 -14.51 -5.52 -5.43
N GLN A 23 -15.12 -4.68 -6.23
CA GLN A 23 -15.41 -4.99 -7.63
C GLN A 23 -14.13 -5.16 -8.45
N PHE A 24 -13.11 -4.36 -8.17
CA PHE A 24 -11.81 -4.49 -8.81
C PHE A 24 -11.19 -5.87 -8.50
N ILE A 25 -11.24 -6.28 -7.25
CA ILE A 25 -10.73 -7.59 -6.84
C ILE A 25 -11.48 -8.72 -7.55
N LYS A 26 -12.79 -8.67 -7.53
CA LYS A 26 -13.63 -9.68 -8.17
C LYS A 26 -13.36 -9.74 -9.67
N HIS A 27 -13.27 -8.58 -10.31
CA HIS A 27 -13.00 -8.48 -11.74
C HIS A 27 -11.70 -9.20 -12.12
N HIS A 28 -10.63 -8.92 -11.41
CA HIS A 28 -9.33 -9.53 -11.69
C HIS A 28 -9.30 -11.01 -11.35
N ARG A 29 -9.99 -11.42 -10.29
CA ARG A 29 -10.13 -12.84 -9.98
C ARG A 29 -10.78 -13.58 -11.14
N LEU A 30 -11.88 -13.05 -11.66
CA LEU A 30 -12.61 -13.68 -12.76
C LEU A 30 -11.80 -13.67 -14.06
N LEU A 31 -11.07 -12.58 -14.33
CA LEU A 31 -10.17 -12.53 -15.47
C LEU A 31 -9.13 -13.64 -15.45
N GLN A 32 -8.70 -14.03 -14.27
CA GLN A 32 -7.71 -15.09 -14.09
C GLN A 32 -8.32 -16.47 -13.95
N ASN A 33 -9.63 -16.58 -14.16
CA ASN A 33 -10.39 -17.84 -14.05
C ASN A 33 -10.20 -18.53 -12.71
N LYS A 34 -10.15 -17.76 -11.63
CA LYS A 34 -9.98 -18.29 -10.28
C LYS A 34 -11.28 -18.23 -9.51
N THR A 35 -11.56 -19.28 -8.75
CA THR A 35 -12.72 -19.29 -7.84
C THR A 35 -12.38 -18.57 -6.55
N GLN A 36 -13.41 -18.19 -5.80
CA GLN A 36 -13.20 -17.62 -4.47
C GLN A 36 -12.42 -18.58 -3.57
N ASN A 37 -12.73 -19.88 -3.63
CA ASN A 37 -12.01 -20.86 -2.83
C ASN A 37 -10.52 -20.92 -3.16
N GLU A 38 -10.18 -20.88 -4.43
CA GLU A 38 -8.78 -20.90 -4.87
C GLU A 38 -8.01 -19.69 -4.34
N VAL A 39 -8.57 -18.51 -4.51
CA VAL A 39 -7.92 -17.29 -4.06
C VAL A 39 -7.83 -17.23 -2.54
N ALA A 40 -8.91 -17.57 -1.87
CA ALA A 40 -8.93 -17.56 -0.40
C ALA A 40 -7.89 -18.52 0.18
N LEU A 41 -7.81 -19.74 -0.39
CA LEU A 41 -6.83 -20.71 0.06
C LEU A 41 -5.39 -20.20 -0.12
N SER A 42 -5.09 -19.65 -1.30
CA SER A 42 -3.76 -19.10 -1.58
C SER A 42 -3.44 -17.88 -0.72
N ALA A 43 -4.44 -17.09 -0.38
CA ALA A 43 -4.26 -15.89 0.45
C ALA A 43 -4.30 -16.21 1.95
N ASN A 44 -4.52 -17.47 2.31
CA ASN A 44 -4.63 -17.89 3.69
C ASN A 44 -5.73 -17.16 4.46
N ILE A 45 -6.88 -17.01 3.82
CA ILE A 45 -8.08 -16.42 4.42
C ILE A 45 -9.26 -17.35 4.15
N SER A 46 -10.36 -17.13 4.85
CA SER A 46 -11.57 -17.88 4.59
C SER A 46 -12.26 -17.38 3.31
N ARG A 47 -13.01 -18.23 2.67
CA ARG A 47 -13.81 -17.85 1.52
C ARG A 47 -14.80 -16.74 1.90
N SER A 48 -15.38 -16.81 3.08
CA SER A 48 -16.31 -15.78 3.54
C SER A 48 -15.63 -14.42 3.69
N THR A 49 -14.38 -14.39 4.13
CA THR A 49 -13.61 -13.15 4.21
C THR A 49 -13.39 -12.55 2.81
N LEU A 50 -13.03 -13.39 1.85
CA LEU A 50 -12.89 -12.92 0.48
C LEU A 50 -14.21 -12.41 -0.08
N SER A 51 -15.30 -13.09 0.22
CA SER A 51 -16.63 -12.65 -0.19
C SER A 51 -16.98 -11.28 0.38
N LEU A 52 -16.63 -11.05 1.65
CA LEU A 52 -16.83 -9.74 2.27
C LEU A 52 -16.02 -8.66 1.53
N LEU A 53 -14.78 -8.94 1.22
CA LEU A 53 -13.92 -8.01 0.48
C LEU A 53 -14.53 -7.65 -0.88
N GLU A 54 -14.95 -8.66 -1.63
CA GLU A 54 -15.52 -8.45 -2.96
C GLU A 54 -16.81 -7.66 -2.94
N ARG A 55 -17.54 -7.73 -1.83
CA ARG A 55 -18.80 -6.96 -1.66
C ARG A 55 -18.56 -5.58 -1.09
N GLY A 56 -17.33 -5.21 -0.81
CA GLY A 56 -17.01 -3.92 -0.24
C GLY A 56 -17.29 -3.81 1.24
N GLN A 57 -17.36 -4.94 1.93
CA GLN A 57 -17.54 -4.96 3.37
C GLN A 57 -16.19 -4.78 4.08
N THR A 58 -16.25 -4.52 5.38
CA THR A 58 -15.05 -4.26 6.16
C THR A 58 -14.17 -5.48 6.27
N VAL A 59 -12.92 -5.34 5.87
CA VAL A 59 -11.86 -6.34 6.06
C VAL A 59 -10.62 -5.61 6.53
N THR A 60 -9.65 -6.36 7.04
CA THR A 60 -8.38 -5.74 7.44
C THR A 60 -7.56 -5.37 6.22
N LEU A 61 -6.70 -4.38 6.39
CA LEU A 61 -5.77 -3.99 5.34
C LEU A 61 -4.84 -5.16 4.97
N ALA A 62 -4.43 -5.95 5.96
CA ALA A 62 -3.60 -7.13 5.71
C ALA A 62 -4.31 -8.12 4.78
N THR A 63 -5.60 -8.34 4.98
CA THR A 63 -6.40 -9.21 4.10
C THR A 63 -6.38 -8.69 2.66
N LEU A 64 -6.59 -7.40 2.47
CA LEU A 64 -6.55 -6.81 1.14
C LEU A 64 -5.19 -7.05 0.48
N ILE A 65 -4.10 -6.81 1.21
CA ILE A 65 -2.75 -7.01 0.68
C ILE A 65 -2.52 -8.46 0.29
N GLN A 66 -2.96 -9.40 1.12
CA GLN A 66 -2.80 -10.83 0.83
C GLN A 66 -3.52 -11.23 -0.46
N VAL A 67 -4.73 -10.74 -0.66
CA VAL A 67 -5.50 -11.04 -1.87
C VAL A 67 -4.86 -10.39 -3.10
N VAL A 68 -4.46 -9.14 -2.98
CA VAL A 68 -3.80 -8.43 -4.08
C VAL A 68 -2.49 -9.13 -4.47
N ARG A 69 -1.77 -9.67 -3.49
CA ARG A 69 -0.55 -10.44 -3.74
C ARG A 69 -0.84 -11.71 -4.54
N VAL A 70 -1.87 -12.45 -4.14
CA VAL A 70 -2.27 -13.69 -4.83
C VAL A 70 -2.69 -13.42 -6.27
N LEU A 71 -3.35 -12.30 -6.50
CA LEU A 71 -3.77 -11.90 -7.85
C LEU A 71 -2.65 -11.22 -8.65
N GLU A 72 -1.46 -11.11 -8.07
CA GLU A 72 -0.29 -10.50 -8.72
C GLU A 72 -0.53 -9.04 -9.13
N LEU A 73 -1.19 -8.29 -8.28
CA LEU A 73 -1.55 -6.90 -8.53
C LEU A 73 -0.86 -5.92 -7.58
N LEU A 74 0.22 -6.34 -6.93
CA LEU A 74 0.89 -5.48 -5.94
C LEU A 74 1.38 -4.14 -6.53
N HIS A 75 1.54 -4.08 -7.85
CA HIS A 75 1.95 -2.83 -8.50
C HIS A 75 0.95 -1.69 -8.30
N ILE A 76 -0.30 -2.00 -7.95
CA ILE A 76 -1.28 -0.93 -7.68
C ILE A 76 -0.90 -0.11 -6.45
N PHE A 77 -0.05 -0.65 -5.58
CA PHE A 77 0.39 0.05 -4.38
C PHE A 77 1.63 0.91 -4.61
N GLU A 78 2.14 0.98 -5.82
CA GLU A 78 3.35 1.74 -6.13
C GLU A 78 3.21 3.21 -5.75
N GLN A 79 2.01 3.75 -5.84
CA GLN A 79 1.73 5.15 -5.48
C GLN A 79 1.93 5.44 -4.00
N PHE A 80 1.97 4.41 -3.16
CA PHE A 80 2.17 4.61 -1.73
C PHE A 80 3.62 4.80 -1.36
N LYS A 81 4.54 4.50 -2.26
CA LYS A 81 5.95 4.73 -2.00
C LYS A 81 6.26 6.20 -1.99
N ILE A 82 6.98 6.63 -0.98
CA ILE A 82 7.40 8.02 -0.88
C ILE A 82 8.74 8.14 -1.57
N THR A 83 8.74 8.84 -2.72
CA THR A 83 9.95 9.08 -3.47
C THR A 83 10.28 10.56 -3.36
N PRO A 84 11.38 10.94 -2.71
CA PRO A 84 11.73 12.34 -2.60
C PRO A 84 12.01 12.92 -3.98
N THR A 85 11.31 14.00 -4.32
CA THR A 85 11.53 14.72 -5.57
C THR A 85 12.27 16.02 -5.26
N VAL A 86 13.42 15.91 -4.61
CA VAL A 86 14.22 17.06 -4.27
C VAL A 86 15.35 17.22 -5.26
N SER A 87 15.77 18.48 -5.47
CA SER A 87 16.89 18.76 -6.36
C SER A 87 18.18 18.17 -5.79
N PRO A 88 19.17 17.88 -6.64
CA PRO A 88 20.48 17.40 -6.15
C PRO A 88 21.08 18.29 -5.09
N MET A 89 20.86 19.59 -5.21
CA MET A 89 21.37 20.55 -4.25
C MET A 89 20.72 20.44 -2.89
N GLN A 90 19.43 20.18 -2.86
CA GLN A 90 18.71 19.93 -1.61
C GLN A 90 19.16 18.63 -0.95
N ILE A 91 19.37 17.60 -1.75
CA ILE A 91 19.87 16.31 -1.24
C ILE A 91 21.25 16.51 -0.59
N ALA A 92 22.12 17.27 -1.27
CA ALA A 92 23.45 17.54 -0.74
C ALA A 92 23.40 18.29 0.60
N ARG A 93 22.50 19.27 0.71
CA ARG A 93 22.32 20.02 1.96
C ARG A 93 21.81 19.12 3.08
N GLU A 94 20.85 18.29 2.79
CA GLU A 94 20.30 17.35 3.77
C GLU A 94 21.35 16.35 4.24
N ASP A 95 22.15 15.85 3.32
CA ASP A 95 23.23 14.93 3.66
C ASP A 95 24.27 15.61 4.53
N GLN A 96 24.63 16.86 4.24
CA GLN A 96 25.55 17.61 5.09
C GLN A 96 25.00 17.82 6.48
N GLN A 97 23.72 18.14 6.60
CA GLN A 97 23.09 18.30 7.91
C GLN A 97 23.05 16.99 8.68
N LYS A 98 22.74 15.89 8.01
CA LYS A 98 22.77 14.58 8.64
C LYS A 98 24.16 14.21 9.11
N MET A 99 25.16 14.50 8.31
CA MET A 99 26.56 14.24 8.70
C MET A 99 26.96 15.06 9.93
N LYS A 100 26.57 16.32 9.97
CA LYS A 100 26.84 17.18 11.13
C LYS A 100 26.14 16.65 12.38
N ARG A 101 24.90 16.21 12.26
CA ARG A 101 24.17 15.64 13.38
C ARG A 101 24.80 14.34 13.86
N ALA A 102 25.18 13.48 12.94
CA ALA A 102 25.83 12.22 13.24
C ALA A 102 27.17 12.46 13.94
N SER A 103 27.93 13.45 13.48
CA SER A 103 29.22 13.82 14.10
C SER A 103 29.05 14.30 15.55
N LYS A 104 28.06 15.18 15.78
CA LYS A 104 27.75 15.67 17.13
C LYS A 104 27.28 14.53 18.04
N LYS A 105 26.40 13.71 17.54
CA LYS A 105 25.87 12.57 18.28
C LYS A 105 26.98 11.59 18.61
N HIS A 106 27.88 11.35 17.69
CA HIS A 106 29.00 10.46 17.89
C HIS A 106 29.96 10.96 18.98
N LYS A 107 30.21 12.26 19.04
CA LYS A 107 31.00 12.87 20.09
C LYS A 107 30.33 12.75 21.45
N LYS A 108 29.02 12.93 21.51
CA LYS A 108 28.27 12.81 22.78
C LYS A 108 28.22 11.38 23.27
N ASP A 109 28.10 10.45 22.36
CA ASP A 109 27.91 9.03 22.68
C ASP A 109 29.20 8.23 22.58
N ALA A 110 30.35 8.89 22.64
CA ALA A 110 31.63 8.20 22.56
C ALA A 110 31.82 7.18 23.68
N THR A 111 31.10 7.36 24.76
CA THR A 111 31.14 6.45 25.91
C THR A 111 30.08 5.38 25.87
N ASN A 112 29.25 5.36 24.85
CA ASN A 112 28.13 4.41 24.75
C ASN A 112 28.01 3.85 23.36
N PRO A 113 28.96 3.05 22.91
CA PRO A 113 28.98 2.53 21.55
C PRO A 113 27.93 1.46 21.26
N SER A 114 27.23 1.01 22.26
CA SER A 114 26.27 -0.08 22.09
C SER A 114 24.91 0.36 21.64
N THR A 115 24.72 1.59 21.33
CA THR A 115 23.44 2.09 20.96
C THR A 115 23.13 1.95 19.48
N TRP A 116 23.42 0.98 18.92
CA TRP A 116 23.13 0.87 17.60
C TRP A 116 22.94 -0.37 17.19
#